data_8e0b0de96f4c3012e06cbae5d161922f
#
_entry.id   8e0b0de96f4c3012e06cbae5d161922f
#
_cell.length_a   1.000
_cell.length_b   1.000
_cell.length_c   1.000
_cell.angle_alpha   90.00
_cell.angle_beta   90.00
_cell.angle_gamma   90.00
#
_symmetry.space_group_name_H-M   'P 1'
#
loop_
_entity.id
_entity.type
_entity.pdbx_description
1 polymer ?
#
loop_
_entity_poly.entity_id
_entity_poly.type
_entity_poly.pdbx_seq_one_letter_code
_entity_poly.pdbx_strand_id
1 'polypeptide(L)'
;MLIVGLLAGVAGLATTTLLRFVEHLTYHYSLGTLLTGITGSSQMRRTLGPMFGGALAGFGWWILRRSTKVPPLADTIARHDRIPRLAWSIDAALQVLLVGAGASLGREGAPRQFAAALGDFATGWLKRLSARDREILLACAAGAGLGAVYAVPLAGALFSLRIMLNTWHPRAVGAACLTSSLAVAVCSAVTHDQPTLDWHHQESSYLLTAHALILAPLTLAVGLAFNRIMAAARPAKLMSTWVLIPALAGAGLVMGICSHRWPELPGNGRSILTVSLVSGMTLSTAAAILVLKPLLTALFLRAGGAGGMLTPSLATGAAAGSVLVLAINWATGTHLQVPATSLAGAAGVLAVTQGSPIWAAIFVWELARPPLWLFLVFLVTACGAHGLKVLAKGRGPTHPG
;
A
#
# COMPACT_ATOMS: atom_id res chain seq x y z
N MET A 1 -3.08 -15.13 20.92
CA MET A 1 -2.09 -14.88 19.87
C MET A 1 -2.25 -15.84 18.71
N LEU A 2 -2.15 -17.17 18.90
CA LEU A 2 -2.26 -18.15 17.82
C LEU A 2 -3.56 -18.00 17.00
N ILE A 3 -4.72 -17.98 17.65
CA ILE A 3 -6.01 -17.81 16.99
C ILE A 3 -6.07 -16.50 16.21
N VAL A 4 -5.55 -15.41 16.78
CA VAL A 4 -5.52 -14.09 16.11
C VAL A 4 -4.63 -14.12 14.87
N GLY A 5 -3.46 -14.77 14.95
CA GLY A 5 -2.56 -14.93 13.80
C GLY A 5 -3.18 -15.78 12.68
N LEU A 6 -3.81 -16.91 13.03
CA LEU A 6 -4.53 -17.75 12.07
C LEU A 6 -5.66 -16.98 11.37
N LEU A 7 -6.50 -16.27 12.14
CA LEU A 7 -7.60 -15.48 11.59
C LEU A 7 -7.10 -14.30 10.74
N ALA A 8 -5.98 -13.68 11.10
CA ALA A 8 -5.36 -12.65 10.27
C ALA A 8 -4.84 -13.23 8.94
N GLY A 9 -4.29 -14.44 8.94
CA GLY A 9 -3.92 -15.17 7.73
C GLY A 9 -5.13 -15.49 6.84
N VAL A 10 -6.23 -15.95 7.44
CA VAL A 10 -7.50 -16.15 6.72
C VAL A 10 -8.04 -14.85 6.14
N ALA A 11 -7.96 -13.74 6.89
CA ALA A 11 -8.36 -12.42 6.37
C ALA A 11 -7.50 -11.99 5.18
N GLY A 12 -6.18 -12.20 5.25
CA GLY A 12 -5.24 -11.95 4.15
C GLY A 12 -5.58 -12.78 2.91
N LEU A 13 -5.82 -14.08 3.10
CA LEU A 13 -6.20 -14.99 2.03
C LEU A 13 -7.53 -14.58 1.39
N ALA A 14 -8.57 -14.35 2.20
CA ALA A 14 -9.90 -13.96 1.71
C ALA A 14 -9.86 -12.66 0.91
N THR A 15 -9.16 -11.63 1.40
CA THR A 15 -9.02 -10.34 0.70
C THR A 15 -8.19 -10.49 -0.58
N THR A 16 -7.16 -11.33 -0.60
CA THR A 16 -6.35 -11.60 -1.80
C THR A 16 -7.14 -12.37 -2.85
N THR A 17 -7.90 -13.40 -2.44
CA THR A 17 -8.75 -14.19 -3.34
C THR A 17 -9.86 -13.33 -3.94
N LEU A 18 -10.52 -12.51 -3.12
CA LEU A 18 -11.54 -11.57 -3.60
C LEU A 18 -10.95 -10.56 -4.60
N LEU A 19 -9.74 -10.02 -4.31
CA LEU A 19 -9.06 -9.11 -5.22
C LEU A 19 -8.83 -9.76 -6.59
N ARG A 20 -8.23 -10.96 -6.60
CA ARG A 20 -7.97 -11.70 -7.84
C ARG A 20 -9.26 -12.00 -8.59
N PHE A 21 -10.31 -12.42 -7.88
CA PHE A 21 -11.61 -12.65 -8.49
C PHE A 21 -12.15 -11.40 -9.21
N VAL A 22 -12.09 -10.24 -8.56
CA VAL A 22 -12.54 -8.98 -9.16
C VAL A 22 -11.65 -8.56 -10.34
N GLU A 23 -10.33 -8.70 -10.23
CA GLU A 23 -9.38 -8.44 -11.31
C GLU A 23 -9.67 -9.31 -12.54
N HIS A 24 -9.86 -10.62 -12.34
CA HIS A 24 -10.19 -11.58 -13.42
C HIS A 24 -11.54 -11.28 -14.07
N LEU A 25 -12.54 -10.93 -13.27
CA LEU A 25 -13.85 -10.53 -13.77
C LEU A 25 -13.78 -9.24 -14.59
N THR A 26 -13.03 -8.25 -14.09
CA THR A 26 -12.92 -6.93 -14.72
C THR A 26 -12.14 -6.98 -16.02
N TYR A 27 -10.98 -7.64 -16.04
CA TYR A 27 -10.07 -7.65 -17.19
C TYR A 27 -10.10 -8.96 -17.99
N HIS A 28 -10.89 -9.95 -17.59
CA HIS A 28 -11.14 -11.21 -18.29
C HIS A 28 -9.86 -11.97 -18.68
N TYR A 29 -9.00 -12.21 -17.71
CA TYR A 29 -7.84 -13.06 -17.89
C TYR A 29 -7.90 -14.24 -16.89
N SER A 30 -7.26 -15.35 -17.21
CA SER A 30 -7.26 -16.56 -16.37
C SER A 30 -5.91 -16.81 -15.70
N LEU A 31 -4.82 -16.45 -16.38
CA LEU A 31 -3.44 -16.70 -15.94
C LEU A 31 -2.59 -15.42 -16.04
N GLY A 32 -1.59 -15.33 -15.19
CA GLY A 32 -0.62 -14.22 -15.21
C GLY A 32 -0.90 -13.12 -14.21
N THR A 33 -0.39 -11.94 -14.49
CA THR A 33 -0.46 -10.77 -13.63
C THR A 33 -1.60 -9.83 -14.04
N LEU A 34 -1.98 -8.90 -13.15
CA LEU A 34 -2.94 -7.86 -13.50
C LEU A 34 -2.51 -7.08 -14.75
N LEU A 35 -1.21 -6.81 -14.93
CA LEU A 35 -0.70 -6.11 -16.09
C LEU A 35 -0.96 -6.89 -17.38
N THR A 36 -0.69 -8.20 -17.40
CA THR A 36 -1.00 -9.04 -18.56
C THR A 36 -2.50 -9.08 -18.86
N GLY A 37 -3.34 -9.10 -17.82
CA GLY A 37 -4.78 -8.99 -17.96
C GLY A 37 -5.22 -7.66 -18.60
N ILE A 38 -4.66 -6.54 -18.14
CA ILE A 38 -4.95 -5.21 -18.68
C ILE A 38 -4.48 -5.10 -20.14
N THR A 39 -3.25 -5.49 -20.44
CA THR A 39 -2.70 -5.39 -21.81
C THR A 39 -3.42 -6.29 -22.80
N GLY A 40 -3.90 -7.46 -22.36
CA GLY A 40 -4.69 -8.38 -23.18
C GLY A 40 -6.15 -7.99 -23.33
N SER A 41 -6.66 -7.06 -22.52
CA SER A 41 -8.06 -6.62 -22.58
C SER A 41 -8.32 -5.59 -23.68
N SER A 42 -9.53 -5.62 -24.25
CA SER A 42 -9.96 -4.59 -25.21
C SER A 42 -10.00 -3.19 -24.56
N GLN A 43 -9.84 -2.14 -25.35
CA GLN A 43 -9.89 -0.75 -24.86
C GLN A 43 -11.23 -0.45 -24.18
N MET A 44 -12.34 -0.94 -24.74
CA MET A 44 -13.67 -0.77 -24.16
C MET A 44 -13.73 -1.39 -22.73
N ARG A 45 -13.17 -2.58 -22.54
CA ARG A 45 -13.15 -3.25 -21.24
C ARG A 45 -12.28 -2.52 -20.24
N ARG A 46 -11.10 -2.02 -20.66
CA ARG A 46 -10.22 -1.18 -19.84
C ARG A 46 -10.93 0.10 -19.37
N THR A 47 -11.82 0.67 -20.20
CA THR A 47 -12.58 1.88 -19.86
C THR A 47 -13.77 1.55 -18.96
N LEU A 48 -14.60 0.60 -19.36
CA LEU A 48 -15.86 0.30 -18.67
C LEU A 48 -15.66 -0.48 -17.37
N GLY A 49 -14.66 -1.35 -17.29
CA GLY A 49 -14.40 -2.14 -16.09
C GLY A 49 -14.21 -1.29 -14.84
N PRO A 50 -13.24 -0.36 -14.80
CA PRO A 50 -13.05 0.54 -13.66
C PRO A 50 -14.25 1.48 -13.42
N MET A 51 -14.95 1.89 -14.46
CA MET A 51 -16.15 2.72 -14.35
C MET A 51 -17.28 1.98 -13.61
N PHE A 52 -17.61 0.76 -14.04
CA PHE A 52 -18.66 -0.04 -13.39
C PHE A 52 -18.25 -0.50 -11.99
N GLY A 53 -16.98 -0.90 -11.80
CA GLY A 53 -16.44 -1.23 -10.49
C GLY A 53 -16.51 -0.05 -9.52
N GLY A 54 -16.20 1.15 -9.99
CA GLY A 54 -16.37 2.41 -9.24
C GLY A 54 -17.84 2.68 -8.88
N ALA A 55 -18.76 2.53 -9.84
CA ALA A 55 -20.19 2.69 -9.59
C ALA A 55 -20.71 1.69 -8.52
N LEU A 56 -20.33 0.42 -8.64
CA LEU A 56 -20.74 -0.64 -7.71
C LEU A 56 -20.20 -0.41 -6.31
N ALA A 57 -18.91 -0.05 -6.17
CA ALA A 57 -18.32 0.32 -4.90
C ALA A 57 -18.99 1.57 -4.30
N GLY A 58 -19.28 2.57 -5.14
CA GLY A 58 -20.01 3.79 -4.75
C GLY A 58 -21.39 3.48 -4.21
N PHE A 59 -22.13 2.60 -4.87
CA PHE A 59 -23.44 2.12 -4.42
C PHE A 59 -23.34 1.40 -3.06
N GLY A 60 -22.37 0.48 -2.90
CA GLY A 60 -22.14 -0.21 -1.63
C GLY A 60 -21.81 0.74 -0.49
N TRP A 61 -20.91 1.73 -0.70
CA TRP A 61 -20.60 2.75 0.32
C TRP A 61 -21.75 3.71 0.57
N TRP A 62 -22.56 4.04 -0.43
CA TRP A 62 -23.75 4.83 -0.22
C TRP A 62 -24.72 4.16 0.78
N ILE A 63 -24.98 2.86 0.61
CA ILE A 63 -25.81 2.09 1.55
C ILE A 63 -25.14 2.00 2.91
N LEU A 64 -23.86 1.57 2.96
CA LEU A 64 -23.12 1.35 4.20
C LEU A 64 -23.04 2.61 5.07
N ARG A 65 -22.69 3.76 4.46
CA ARG A 65 -22.51 5.02 5.18
C ARG A 65 -23.80 5.70 5.61
N ARG A 66 -24.94 5.29 5.05
CA ARG A 66 -26.26 5.71 5.53
C ARG A 66 -26.74 4.89 6.72
N SER A 67 -26.40 3.61 6.76
CA SER A 67 -26.86 2.68 7.79
C SER A 67 -25.94 2.64 9.02
N THR A 68 -24.64 2.89 8.85
CA THR A 68 -23.66 2.78 9.94
C THR A 68 -22.44 3.69 9.75
N LYS A 69 -21.72 3.94 10.85
CA LYS A 69 -20.42 4.64 10.81
C LYS A 69 -19.30 3.63 10.68
N VAL A 70 -18.30 3.95 9.84
CA VAL A 70 -17.06 3.20 9.70
C VAL A 70 -15.93 4.04 10.30
N PRO A 71 -15.64 3.88 11.60
CA PRO A 71 -14.60 4.66 12.26
C PRO A 71 -13.20 4.22 11.80
N PRO A 72 -12.17 5.12 11.86
CA PRO A 72 -10.81 4.78 11.53
C PRO A 72 -10.25 3.67 12.44
N LEU A 73 -9.54 2.71 11.85
CA LEU A 73 -9.01 1.53 12.52
C LEU A 73 -8.11 1.89 13.72
N ALA A 74 -7.10 2.73 13.51
CA ALA A 74 -6.12 3.07 14.53
C ALA A 74 -6.78 3.79 15.73
N ASP A 75 -7.65 4.76 15.47
CA ASP A 75 -8.34 5.52 16.50
C ASP A 75 -9.27 4.63 17.34
N THR A 76 -10.00 3.71 16.67
CA THR A 76 -10.93 2.79 17.35
C THR A 76 -10.19 1.83 18.29
N ILE A 77 -9.03 1.32 17.84
CA ILE A 77 -8.21 0.43 18.66
C ILE A 77 -7.59 1.20 19.84
N ALA A 78 -7.01 2.37 19.58
CA ALA A 78 -6.35 3.19 20.63
C ALA A 78 -7.33 3.71 21.70
N ARG A 79 -8.58 3.99 21.32
CA ARG A 79 -9.63 4.44 22.27
C ARG A 79 -10.34 3.28 22.96
N HIS A 80 -9.99 2.03 22.64
CA HIS A 80 -10.68 0.83 23.14
C HIS A 80 -12.19 0.80 22.79
N ASP A 81 -12.58 1.47 21.70
CA ASP A 81 -13.96 1.54 21.27
C ASP A 81 -14.46 0.16 20.77
N ARG A 82 -15.80 0.03 20.72
CA ARG A 82 -16.43 -1.17 20.15
C ARG A 82 -16.21 -1.23 18.63
N ILE A 83 -15.66 -2.35 18.16
CA ILE A 83 -15.43 -2.58 16.74
C ILE A 83 -16.73 -2.94 16.02
N PRO A 84 -17.14 -2.18 15.00
CA PRO A 84 -18.29 -2.51 14.16
C PRO A 84 -17.91 -3.59 13.13
N ARG A 85 -17.81 -4.85 13.58
CA ARG A 85 -17.25 -5.98 12.80
C ARG A 85 -17.85 -6.11 11.41
N LEU A 86 -19.18 -6.08 11.31
CA LEU A 86 -19.88 -6.22 10.03
C LEU A 86 -19.60 -5.03 9.10
N ALA A 87 -19.65 -3.81 9.64
CA ALA A 87 -19.37 -2.60 8.85
C ALA A 87 -17.93 -2.57 8.34
N TRP A 88 -16.97 -2.98 9.17
CA TRP A 88 -15.57 -3.09 8.74
C TRP A 88 -15.35 -4.18 7.71
N SER A 89 -16.01 -5.33 7.83
CA SER A 89 -15.93 -6.40 6.84
C SER A 89 -16.50 -5.99 5.49
N ILE A 90 -17.65 -5.31 5.47
CA ILE A 90 -18.25 -4.79 4.24
C ILE A 90 -17.38 -3.68 3.64
N ASP A 91 -16.90 -2.76 4.45
CA ASP A 91 -16.00 -1.69 3.97
C ASP A 91 -14.71 -2.26 3.37
N ALA A 92 -14.11 -3.27 4.00
CA ALA A 92 -12.96 -3.99 3.47
C ALA A 92 -13.25 -4.65 2.11
N ALA A 93 -14.40 -5.30 1.97
CA ALA A 93 -14.82 -5.90 0.69
C ALA A 93 -15.01 -4.85 -0.41
N LEU A 94 -15.60 -3.69 -0.09
CA LEU A 94 -15.77 -2.58 -1.03
C LEU A 94 -14.44 -1.94 -1.43
N GLN A 95 -13.46 -1.83 -0.52
CA GLN A 95 -12.11 -1.41 -0.84
C GLN A 95 -11.46 -2.36 -1.85
N VAL A 96 -11.56 -3.68 -1.61
CA VAL A 96 -11.02 -4.70 -2.51
C VAL A 96 -11.71 -4.67 -3.88
N LEU A 97 -13.03 -4.55 -3.90
CA LEU A 97 -13.81 -4.41 -5.14
C LEU A 97 -13.33 -3.21 -5.96
N LEU A 98 -13.21 -2.05 -5.34
CA LEU A 98 -12.79 -0.84 -6.03
C LEU A 98 -11.38 -0.97 -6.60
N VAL A 99 -10.42 -1.48 -5.81
CA VAL A 99 -9.01 -1.66 -6.22
C VAL A 99 -8.88 -2.74 -7.29
N GLY A 100 -9.56 -3.88 -7.14
CA GLY A 100 -9.56 -4.97 -8.12
C GLY A 100 -10.17 -4.56 -9.46
N ALA A 101 -11.15 -3.65 -9.45
CA ALA A 101 -11.69 -3.07 -10.66
C ALA A 101 -10.74 -2.03 -11.32
N GLY A 102 -9.60 -1.72 -10.72
CA GLY A 102 -8.56 -0.88 -11.31
C GLY A 102 -8.35 0.48 -10.65
N ALA A 103 -9.01 0.80 -9.54
CA ALA A 103 -8.81 2.08 -8.86
C ALA A 103 -7.37 2.25 -8.36
N SER A 104 -6.82 3.45 -8.52
CA SER A 104 -5.48 3.81 -8.04
C SER A 104 -5.46 4.03 -6.53
N LEU A 105 -5.76 2.99 -5.76
CA LEU A 105 -5.72 2.98 -4.30
C LEU A 105 -4.98 1.74 -3.81
N GLY A 106 -4.44 1.81 -2.61
CA GLY A 106 -3.80 0.66 -1.98
C GLY A 106 -4.82 -0.32 -1.42
N ARG A 107 -4.49 -1.60 -1.51
CA ARG A 107 -5.32 -2.71 -1.01
C ARG A 107 -5.09 -3.05 0.46
N GLU A 108 -4.11 -2.42 1.11
CA GLU A 108 -3.65 -2.74 2.45
C GLU A 108 -4.63 -2.35 3.56
N GLY A 109 -5.58 -1.47 3.29
CA GLY A 109 -6.65 -1.09 4.22
C GLY A 109 -7.55 -2.27 4.58
N ALA A 110 -8.00 -2.98 3.57
CA ALA A 110 -8.96 -4.07 3.68
C ALA A 110 -8.47 -5.24 4.57
N PRO A 111 -7.29 -5.86 4.35
CA PRO A 111 -6.84 -6.97 5.19
C PRO A 111 -6.56 -6.54 6.62
N ARG A 112 -6.08 -5.32 6.87
CA ARG A 112 -5.89 -4.79 8.23
C ARG A 112 -7.21 -4.68 8.99
N GLN A 113 -8.20 -4.11 8.33
CA GLN A 113 -9.53 -3.88 8.91
C GLN A 113 -10.28 -5.19 9.13
N PHE A 114 -10.23 -6.10 8.16
CA PHE A 114 -10.89 -7.40 8.25
C PHE A 114 -10.21 -8.30 9.29
N ALA A 115 -8.87 -8.35 9.33
CA ALA A 115 -8.13 -9.08 10.37
C ALA A 115 -8.42 -8.56 11.78
N ALA A 116 -8.52 -7.24 11.97
CA ALA A 116 -8.89 -6.66 13.24
C ALA A 116 -10.34 -7.01 13.64
N ALA A 117 -11.28 -7.06 12.68
CA ALA A 117 -12.66 -7.48 12.94
C ALA A 117 -12.75 -8.95 13.38
N LEU A 118 -12.00 -9.84 12.72
CA LEU A 118 -11.91 -11.26 13.11
C LEU A 118 -11.16 -11.43 14.44
N GLY A 119 -10.11 -10.66 14.67
CA GLY A 119 -9.38 -10.63 15.95
C GLY A 119 -10.26 -10.19 17.11
N ASP A 120 -11.11 -9.20 16.90
CA ASP A 120 -12.09 -8.75 17.91
C ASP A 120 -13.17 -9.83 18.16
N PHE A 121 -13.61 -10.54 17.14
CA PHE A 121 -14.50 -11.67 17.31
C PHE A 121 -13.87 -12.75 18.20
N ALA A 122 -12.63 -13.14 17.95
CA ALA A 122 -11.92 -14.13 18.73
C ALA A 122 -11.61 -13.67 20.17
N THR A 123 -11.21 -12.41 20.35
CA THR A 123 -10.90 -11.86 21.67
C THR A 123 -12.16 -11.66 22.54
N GLY A 124 -13.31 -11.47 21.90
CA GLY A 124 -14.60 -11.36 22.60
C GLY A 124 -15.00 -12.61 23.40
N TRP A 125 -14.44 -13.78 23.07
CA TRP A 125 -14.66 -15.03 23.81
C TRP A 125 -13.75 -15.16 25.04
N LEU A 126 -12.69 -14.35 25.13
CA LEU A 126 -11.72 -14.37 26.21
C LEU A 126 -12.11 -13.36 27.31
N LYS A 127 -12.99 -13.77 28.20
CA LYS A 127 -13.58 -12.93 29.28
C LYS A 127 -12.56 -12.28 30.25
N ARG A 128 -11.27 -12.66 30.21
CA ARG A 128 -10.23 -12.20 31.15
C ARG A 128 -9.13 -11.34 30.51
N LEU A 129 -9.33 -10.85 29.27
CA LEU A 129 -8.36 -9.97 28.65
C LEU A 129 -8.45 -8.57 29.23
N SER A 130 -7.30 -7.99 29.60
CA SER A 130 -7.23 -6.57 29.94
C SER A 130 -7.47 -5.71 28.68
N ALA A 131 -7.91 -4.46 28.87
CA ALA A 131 -8.11 -3.52 27.76
C ALA A 131 -6.82 -3.35 26.94
N ARG A 132 -5.66 -3.31 27.61
CA ARG A 132 -4.34 -3.19 26.97
C ARG A 132 -3.95 -4.44 26.18
N ASP A 133 -4.21 -5.64 26.71
CA ASP A 133 -3.92 -6.87 25.96
C ASP A 133 -4.82 -7.00 24.72
N ARG A 134 -6.09 -6.58 24.82
CA ARG A 134 -7.00 -6.52 23.68
C ARG A 134 -6.49 -5.52 22.63
N GLU A 135 -6.06 -4.33 23.03
CA GLU A 135 -5.45 -3.34 22.12
C GLU A 135 -4.24 -3.92 21.38
N ILE A 136 -3.31 -4.56 22.10
CA ILE A 136 -2.14 -5.23 21.53
C ILE A 136 -2.55 -6.29 20.50
N LEU A 137 -3.49 -7.17 20.85
CA LEU A 137 -3.94 -8.24 19.95
C LEU A 137 -4.63 -7.72 18.69
N LEU A 138 -5.43 -6.66 18.78
CA LEU A 138 -6.10 -6.06 17.63
C LEU A 138 -5.12 -5.32 16.72
N ALA A 139 -4.16 -4.61 17.30
CA ALA A 139 -3.09 -3.97 16.52
C ALA A 139 -2.20 -5.03 15.83
N CYS A 140 -1.90 -6.14 16.52
CA CYS A 140 -1.18 -7.26 15.93
C CYS A 140 -1.99 -7.95 14.83
N ALA A 141 -3.32 -8.11 14.99
CA ALA A 141 -4.18 -8.62 13.93
C ALA A 141 -4.12 -7.75 12.67
N ALA A 142 -4.19 -6.42 12.83
CA ALA A 142 -4.11 -5.50 11.70
C ALA A 142 -2.76 -5.58 10.98
N GLY A 143 -1.64 -5.58 11.72
CA GLY A 143 -0.32 -5.71 11.10
C GLY A 143 -0.07 -7.09 10.50
N ALA A 144 -0.57 -8.16 11.13
CA ALA A 144 -0.51 -9.52 10.60
C ALA A 144 -1.31 -9.67 9.30
N GLY A 145 -2.49 -9.04 9.19
CA GLY A 145 -3.26 -8.99 7.95
C GLY A 145 -2.52 -8.27 6.81
N LEU A 146 -1.79 -7.18 7.13
CA LEU A 146 -0.90 -6.53 6.17
C LEU A 146 0.24 -7.47 5.75
N GLY A 147 0.91 -8.11 6.73
CA GLY A 147 2.00 -9.05 6.48
C GLY A 147 1.59 -10.22 5.59
N ALA A 148 0.40 -10.79 5.82
CA ALA A 148 -0.14 -11.91 5.08
C ALA A 148 -0.34 -11.59 3.58
N VAL A 149 -0.90 -10.41 3.26
CA VAL A 149 -1.20 -10.02 1.87
C VAL A 149 0.04 -9.75 1.03
N TYR A 150 1.13 -9.30 1.67
CA TYR A 150 2.38 -8.96 0.98
C TYR A 150 3.51 -9.97 1.19
N ALA A 151 3.29 -11.04 1.97
CA ALA A 151 4.30 -12.02 2.37
C ALA A 151 5.51 -11.36 3.08
N VAL A 152 5.23 -10.41 4.00
CA VAL A 152 6.23 -9.57 4.70
C VAL A 152 6.07 -9.68 6.23
N PRO A 153 6.51 -10.77 6.86
CA PRO A 153 6.27 -11.04 8.27
C PRO A 153 6.90 -10.01 9.21
N LEU A 154 8.15 -9.57 8.96
CA LEU A 154 8.82 -8.58 9.80
C LEU A 154 8.17 -7.19 9.66
N ALA A 155 7.86 -6.78 8.44
CA ALA A 155 7.20 -5.51 8.22
C ALA A 155 5.78 -5.49 8.79
N GLY A 156 5.06 -6.60 8.77
CA GLY A 156 3.76 -6.76 9.43
C GLY A 156 3.85 -6.61 10.94
N ALA A 157 4.83 -7.26 11.58
CA ALA A 157 5.10 -7.12 13.00
C ALA A 157 5.50 -5.68 13.37
N LEU A 158 6.43 -5.08 12.64
CA LEU A 158 6.87 -3.70 12.85
C LEU A 158 5.75 -2.67 12.60
N PHE A 159 4.84 -2.95 11.66
CA PHE A 159 3.64 -2.12 11.47
C PHE A 159 2.80 -2.07 12.74
N SER A 160 2.54 -3.22 13.35
CA SER A 160 1.83 -3.30 14.63
C SER A 160 2.51 -2.50 15.73
N LEU A 161 3.84 -2.66 15.86
CA LEU A 161 4.63 -2.06 16.95
C LEU A 161 4.83 -0.55 16.77
N ARG A 162 5.19 -0.09 15.56
CA ARG A 162 5.61 1.30 15.32
C ARG A 162 4.49 2.20 14.84
N ILE A 163 3.58 1.67 14.03
CA ILE A 163 2.53 2.49 13.40
C ILE A 163 1.22 2.42 14.20
N MET A 164 0.88 1.23 14.72
CA MET A 164 -0.36 1.06 15.46
C MET A 164 -0.22 1.36 16.97
N LEU A 165 0.80 0.78 17.63
CA LEU A 165 0.96 0.82 19.08
C LEU A 165 2.00 1.84 19.58
N ASN A 166 2.95 2.20 18.72
CA ASN A 166 4.12 3.00 19.05
C ASN A 166 4.85 2.51 20.33
N THR A 167 5.11 1.20 20.43
CA THR A 167 5.71 0.55 21.62
C THR A 167 6.71 -0.53 21.23
N TRP A 168 7.69 -0.76 22.13
CA TRP A 168 8.66 -1.85 22.06
C TRP A 168 8.55 -2.78 23.27
N HIS A 169 7.42 -2.76 23.96
CA HIS A 169 7.24 -3.62 25.13
C HIS A 169 7.35 -5.11 24.74
N PRO A 170 8.12 -5.95 25.47
CA PRO A 170 8.41 -7.33 25.08
C PRO A 170 7.18 -8.19 24.77
N ARG A 171 6.08 -7.99 25.52
CA ARG A 171 4.80 -8.69 25.25
C ARG A 171 4.21 -8.32 23.89
N ALA A 172 4.28 -7.04 23.51
CA ALA A 172 3.80 -6.58 22.20
C ALA A 172 4.70 -7.10 21.07
N VAL A 173 6.03 -7.09 21.28
CA VAL A 173 7.00 -7.62 20.32
C VAL A 173 6.76 -9.12 20.07
N GLY A 174 6.67 -9.93 21.11
CA GLY A 174 6.39 -11.37 20.98
C GLY A 174 5.04 -11.64 20.32
N ALA A 175 4.00 -10.87 20.66
CA ALA A 175 2.69 -10.99 20.03
C ALA A 175 2.74 -10.62 18.54
N ALA A 176 3.38 -9.51 18.18
CA ALA A 176 3.46 -9.03 16.80
C ALA A 176 4.26 -10.00 15.90
N CYS A 177 5.41 -10.46 16.37
CA CYS A 177 6.22 -11.44 15.63
C CYS A 177 5.45 -12.74 15.41
N LEU A 178 4.86 -13.31 16.47
CA LEU A 178 4.14 -14.58 16.38
C LEU A 178 2.89 -14.47 15.47
N THR A 179 2.08 -13.43 15.65
CA THR A 179 0.84 -13.28 14.85
C THR A 179 1.14 -13.00 13.39
N SER A 180 2.15 -12.17 13.10
CA SER A 180 2.52 -11.82 11.72
C SER A 180 3.14 -13.01 10.98
N SER A 181 4.07 -13.73 11.60
CA SER A 181 4.68 -14.94 11.01
C SER A 181 3.64 -16.02 10.74
N LEU A 182 2.73 -16.24 11.69
CA LEU A 182 1.68 -17.24 11.53
C LEU A 182 0.69 -16.84 10.42
N ALA A 183 0.32 -15.56 10.34
CA ALA A 183 -0.59 -15.08 9.29
C ALA A 183 0.03 -15.19 7.90
N VAL A 184 1.33 -14.88 7.75
CA VAL A 184 2.06 -15.07 6.50
C VAL A 184 2.12 -16.56 6.16
N ALA A 185 2.45 -17.45 7.11
CA ALA A 185 2.51 -18.90 6.87
C ALA A 185 1.17 -19.46 6.38
N VAL A 186 0.04 -19.05 6.98
CA VAL A 186 -1.30 -19.46 6.55
C VAL A 186 -1.61 -18.98 5.12
N CYS A 187 -1.27 -17.74 4.79
CA CYS A 187 -1.50 -17.20 3.46
C CYS A 187 -0.59 -17.87 2.42
N SER A 188 0.69 -18.04 2.73
CA SER A 188 1.71 -18.65 1.86
C SER A 188 1.45 -20.13 1.59
N ALA A 189 0.85 -20.86 2.52
CA ALA A 189 0.44 -22.26 2.31
C ALA A 189 -0.52 -22.43 1.11
N VAL A 190 -1.30 -21.39 0.79
CA VAL A 190 -2.23 -21.40 -0.34
C VAL A 190 -1.66 -20.65 -1.55
N THR A 191 -0.87 -19.60 -1.33
CA THR A 191 -0.31 -18.74 -2.40
C THR A 191 1.09 -19.12 -2.85
N HIS A 192 1.66 -20.22 -2.32
CA HIS A 192 2.96 -20.80 -2.68
C HIS A 192 4.19 -19.93 -2.38
N ASP A 193 4.21 -19.24 -1.23
CA ASP A 193 5.36 -18.47 -0.66
C ASP A 193 6.25 -17.73 -1.69
N GLN A 194 5.62 -17.14 -2.69
CA GLN A 194 6.34 -16.34 -3.65
C GLN A 194 6.46 -14.90 -3.16
N PRO A 195 7.61 -14.25 -3.32
CA PRO A 195 7.73 -12.82 -3.04
C PRO A 195 6.71 -12.05 -3.87
N THR A 196 6.22 -10.94 -3.33
CA THR A 196 5.25 -10.10 -4.04
C THR A 196 5.84 -9.53 -5.33
N LEU A 197 7.16 -9.35 -5.35
CA LEU A 197 7.95 -8.87 -6.48
C LEU A 197 9.14 -9.82 -6.68
N ASP A 198 9.37 -10.25 -7.92
CA ASP A 198 10.48 -11.15 -8.25
C ASP A 198 11.75 -10.36 -8.55
N TRP A 199 12.81 -10.64 -7.80
CA TRP A 199 14.13 -10.07 -8.01
C TRP A 199 15.00 -11.01 -8.85
N HIS A 200 15.32 -10.59 -10.08
CA HIS A 200 16.10 -11.44 -11.03
C HIS A 200 17.54 -10.94 -11.25
N HIS A 201 17.95 -9.84 -10.61
CA HIS A 201 19.25 -9.21 -10.85
C HIS A 201 20.27 -9.62 -9.79
N GLN A 202 21.49 -9.99 -10.22
CA GLN A 202 22.55 -10.46 -9.33
C GLN A 202 23.72 -9.47 -9.16
N GLU A 203 23.77 -8.40 -9.93
CA GLU A 203 24.93 -7.49 -9.90
C GLU A 203 24.93 -6.64 -8.62
N SER A 204 26.08 -6.65 -7.93
CA SER A 204 26.35 -5.79 -6.79
C SER A 204 27.18 -4.57 -7.24
N SER A 205 26.68 -3.37 -6.99
CA SER A 205 27.43 -2.15 -7.21
C SER A 205 27.35 -1.25 -5.99
N TYR A 206 28.49 -1.05 -5.33
CA TYR A 206 28.57 -0.10 -4.20
C TYR A 206 28.34 1.37 -4.62
N LEU A 207 28.45 1.66 -5.93
CA LEU A 207 28.08 2.96 -6.49
C LEU A 207 26.60 3.31 -6.24
N LEU A 208 25.72 2.30 -6.17
CA LEU A 208 24.31 2.48 -5.81
C LEU A 208 24.13 3.09 -4.42
N THR A 209 25.05 2.85 -3.47
CA THR A 209 24.98 3.48 -2.16
C THR A 209 25.24 4.99 -2.25
N ALA A 210 26.14 5.43 -3.13
CA ALA A 210 26.35 6.85 -3.42
C ALA A 210 25.11 7.49 -4.08
N HIS A 211 24.46 6.78 -5.01
CA HIS A 211 23.21 7.24 -5.62
C HIS A 211 22.06 7.35 -4.60
N ALA A 212 22.06 6.54 -3.54
CA ALA A 212 21.08 6.63 -2.47
C ALA A 212 21.10 7.99 -1.77
N LEU A 213 22.27 8.63 -1.67
CA LEU A 213 22.40 9.98 -1.09
C LEU A 213 21.71 11.04 -1.96
N ILE A 214 21.82 10.92 -3.30
CA ILE A 214 21.14 11.82 -4.25
C ILE A 214 19.65 11.54 -4.25
N LEU A 215 19.26 10.27 -4.08
CA LEU A 215 17.88 9.84 -4.07
C LEU A 215 17.12 10.33 -2.83
N ALA A 216 17.79 10.52 -1.70
CA ALA A 216 17.16 10.96 -0.45
C ALA A 216 16.45 12.33 -0.56
N PRO A 217 17.06 13.41 -1.07
CA PRO A 217 16.36 14.69 -1.24
C PRO A 217 15.27 14.62 -2.32
N LEU A 218 15.45 13.85 -3.40
CA LEU A 218 14.41 13.65 -4.41
C LEU A 218 13.18 12.96 -3.80
N THR A 219 13.39 11.88 -3.07
CA THR A 219 12.30 11.13 -2.44
C THR A 219 11.62 11.91 -1.32
N LEU A 220 12.34 12.81 -0.63
CA LEU A 220 11.74 13.78 0.27
C LEU A 220 10.78 14.70 -0.47
N ALA A 221 11.23 15.33 -1.57
CA ALA A 221 10.40 16.27 -2.34
C ALA A 221 9.14 15.56 -2.88
N VAL A 222 9.31 14.36 -3.48
CA VAL A 222 8.20 13.56 -4.01
C VAL A 222 7.25 13.11 -2.89
N GLY A 223 7.76 12.65 -1.75
CA GLY A 223 6.96 12.22 -0.62
C GLY A 223 6.15 13.36 0.02
N LEU A 224 6.74 14.57 0.11
CA LEU A 224 6.03 15.75 0.59
C LEU A 224 4.95 16.20 -0.40
N ALA A 225 5.26 16.19 -1.70
CA ALA A 225 4.27 16.49 -2.75
C ALA A 225 3.11 15.49 -2.71
N PHE A 226 3.41 14.18 -2.62
CA PHE A 226 2.38 13.14 -2.46
C PHE A 226 1.48 13.41 -1.25
N ASN A 227 2.07 13.67 -0.07
CA ASN A 227 1.29 13.94 1.13
C ASN A 227 0.41 15.19 0.99
N ARG A 228 0.91 16.27 0.36
CA ARG A 228 0.13 17.49 0.10
C ARG A 228 -1.05 17.22 -0.84
N ILE A 229 -0.80 16.49 -1.93
CA ILE A 229 -1.84 16.11 -2.89
C ILE A 229 -2.93 15.26 -2.19
N MET A 230 -2.53 14.26 -1.39
CA MET A 230 -3.47 13.42 -0.66
C MET A 230 -4.26 14.19 0.40
N ALA A 231 -3.61 15.11 1.12
CA ALA A 231 -4.28 15.96 2.10
C ALA A 231 -5.32 16.88 1.45
N ALA A 232 -4.97 17.50 0.31
CA ALA A 232 -5.89 18.34 -0.44
C ALA A 232 -7.08 17.56 -1.06
N ALA A 233 -6.85 16.30 -1.43
CA ALA A 233 -7.88 15.45 -2.03
C ALA A 233 -8.86 14.86 -1.01
N ARG A 234 -8.45 14.66 0.24
CA ARG A 234 -9.33 14.08 1.28
C ARG A 234 -10.49 15.02 1.58
N PRO A 235 -11.75 14.56 1.45
CA PRO A 235 -12.88 15.36 1.86
C PRO A 235 -12.90 15.53 3.38
N ALA A 236 -13.25 16.71 3.87
CA ALA A 236 -13.36 16.98 5.31
C ALA A 236 -14.40 16.07 6.00
N LYS A 237 -15.44 15.66 5.26
CA LYS A 237 -16.46 14.71 5.70
C LYS A 237 -16.69 13.67 4.60
N LEU A 238 -16.72 12.40 4.98
CA LEU A 238 -17.04 11.32 4.04
C LEU A 238 -18.44 11.49 3.46
N MET A 239 -18.54 11.43 2.14
CA MET A 239 -19.83 11.52 1.45
C MET A 239 -20.67 10.27 1.76
N SER A 240 -21.94 10.50 2.11
CA SER A 240 -22.96 9.46 2.33
C SER A 240 -24.16 9.62 1.39
N THR A 241 -24.01 10.40 0.33
CA THR A 241 -25.05 10.71 -0.66
C THR A 241 -24.91 9.82 -1.89
N TRP A 242 -25.97 9.74 -2.67
CA TRP A 242 -25.98 8.99 -3.95
C TRP A 242 -24.93 9.47 -4.96
N VAL A 243 -24.41 10.69 -4.78
CA VAL A 243 -23.34 11.28 -5.61
C VAL A 243 -22.06 10.43 -5.60
N LEU A 244 -21.85 9.57 -4.57
CA LEU A 244 -20.76 8.60 -4.56
C LEU A 244 -20.73 7.70 -5.80
N ILE A 245 -21.90 7.32 -6.31
CA ILE A 245 -22.04 6.41 -7.46
C ILE A 245 -21.44 7.04 -8.72
N PRO A 246 -21.93 8.18 -9.22
CA PRO A 246 -21.35 8.80 -10.40
C PRO A 246 -19.94 9.36 -10.17
N ALA A 247 -19.59 9.79 -8.95
CA ALA A 247 -18.26 10.29 -8.66
C ALA A 247 -17.18 9.19 -8.79
N LEU A 248 -17.41 8.02 -8.20
CA LEU A 248 -16.49 6.89 -8.33
C LEU A 248 -16.52 6.26 -9.72
N ALA A 249 -17.68 6.25 -10.39
CA ALA A 249 -17.76 5.84 -11.80
C ALA A 249 -16.92 6.76 -12.70
N GLY A 250 -17.02 8.07 -12.50
CA GLY A 250 -16.22 9.06 -13.24
C GLY A 250 -14.72 8.92 -12.98
N ALA A 251 -14.31 8.69 -11.73
CA ALA A 251 -12.92 8.41 -11.41
C ALA A 251 -12.43 7.12 -12.08
N GLY A 252 -13.24 6.07 -12.11
CA GLY A 252 -12.97 4.83 -12.82
C GLY A 252 -12.87 5.02 -14.33
N LEU A 253 -13.74 5.84 -14.93
CA LEU A 253 -13.70 6.18 -16.34
C LEU A 253 -12.37 6.88 -16.71
N VAL A 254 -11.96 7.89 -15.93
CA VAL A 254 -10.68 8.58 -16.15
C VAL A 254 -9.51 7.60 -16.03
N MET A 255 -9.50 6.72 -15.01
CA MET A 255 -8.49 5.66 -14.88
C MET A 255 -8.48 4.75 -16.11
N GLY A 256 -9.65 4.32 -16.57
CA GLY A 256 -9.76 3.46 -17.73
C GLY A 256 -9.18 4.10 -19.00
N ILE A 257 -9.48 5.36 -19.26
CA ILE A 257 -8.90 6.11 -20.39
C ILE A 257 -7.38 6.23 -20.26
N CYS A 258 -6.86 6.58 -19.07
CA CYS A 258 -5.42 6.65 -18.84
C CYS A 258 -4.73 5.30 -19.09
N SER A 259 -5.39 4.18 -18.79
CA SER A 259 -4.86 2.85 -18.98
C SER A 259 -4.60 2.45 -20.45
N HIS A 260 -5.22 3.15 -21.42
CA HIS A 260 -4.96 2.90 -22.84
C HIS A 260 -3.51 3.22 -23.22
N ARG A 261 -2.94 4.27 -22.63
CA ARG A 261 -1.56 4.68 -22.89
C ARG A 261 -0.57 4.13 -21.85
N TRP A 262 -1.02 3.98 -20.60
CA TRP A 262 -0.22 3.51 -19.48
C TRP A 262 -0.96 2.38 -18.75
N PRO A 263 -0.83 1.14 -19.23
CA PRO A 263 -1.54 -0.01 -18.66
C PRO A 263 -1.02 -0.40 -17.25
N GLU A 264 0.07 0.21 -16.77
CA GLU A 264 0.63 0.01 -15.44
C GLU A 264 -0.12 0.79 -14.34
N LEU A 265 -0.90 1.82 -14.72
CA LEU A 265 -1.57 2.71 -13.77
C LEU A 265 -2.70 2.08 -12.95
N PRO A 266 -3.58 1.22 -13.53
CA PRO A 266 -4.68 0.62 -12.78
C PRO A 266 -4.23 -0.26 -11.61
N GLY A 267 -5.08 -0.28 -10.58
CA GLY A 267 -4.84 -1.06 -9.37
C GLY A 267 -3.89 -0.36 -8.38
N ASN A 268 -3.40 -1.12 -7.42
CA ASN A 268 -2.64 -0.60 -6.28
C ASN A 268 -1.21 -0.11 -6.60
N GLY A 269 -0.69 -0.35 -7.80
CA GLY A 269 0.67 0.03 -8.21
C GLY A 269 1.67 -1.13 -8.25
N ARG A 270 1.25 -2.38 -8.00
CA ARG A 270 2.10 -3.56 -8.14
C ARG A 270 2.67 -3.67 -9.57
N SER A 271 1.87 -3.42 -10.59
CA SER A 271 2.29 -3.44 -12.00
C SER A 271 3.45 -2.48 -12.26
N ILE A 272 3.43 -1.28 -11.67
CA ILE A 272 4.49 -0.28 -11.77
C ILE A 272 5.80 -0.83 -11.19
N LEU A 273 5.73 -1.40 -9.99
CA LEU A 273 6.88 -2.00 -9.32
C LEU A 273 7.44 -3.17 -10.15
N THR A 274 6.59 -4.05 -10.64
CA THR A 274 7.01 -5.20 -11.47
C THR A 274 7.72 -4.73 -12.74
N VAL A 275 7.17 -3.75 -13.48
CA VAL A 275 7.81 -3.22 -14.70
C VAL A 275 9.13 -2.52 -14.39
N SER A 276 9.25 -1.82 -13.27
CA SER A 276 10.51 -1.24 -12.81
C SER A 276 11.58 -2.30 -12.55
N LEU A 277 11.18 -3.45 -11.99
CA LEU A 277 12.12 -4.54 -11.67
C LEU A 277 12.65 -5.27 -12.90
N VAL A 278 11.89 -5.36 -13.98
CA VAL A 278 12.34 -5.97 -15.23
C VAL A 278 12.97 -4.94 -16.19
N SER A 279 13.29 -3.73 -15.70
CA SER A 279 13.85 -2.62 -16.50
C SER A 279 13.00 -2.27 -17.73
N GLY A 280 11.70 -2.58 -17.69
CA GLY A 280 10.78 -2.37 -18.81
C GLY A 280 10.24 -0.94 -18.96
N MET A 281 10.64 0.00 -18.07
CA MET A 281 10.20 1.39 -18.16
C MET A 281 11.09 2.24 -19.06
N THR A 282 10.46 3.05 -19.92
CA THR A 282 11.13 4.18 -20.58
C THR A 282 11.09 5.42 -19.67
N LEU A 283 11.99 6.39 -19.90
CA LEU A 283 12.01 7.64 -19.16
C LEU A 283 10.67 8.39 -19.24
N SER A 284 10.05 8.42 -20.43
CA SER A 284 8.75 9.06 -20.63
C SER A 284 7.62 8.37 -19.86
N THR A 285 7.61 7.04 -19.83
CA THR A 285 6.62 6.27 -19.06
C THR A 285 6.80 6.45 -17.56
N ALA A 286 8.06 6.40 -17.06
CA ALA A 286 8.36 6.62 -15.66
C ALA A 286 7.96 8.04 -15.20
N ALA A 287 8.24 9.07 -16.01
CA ALA A 287 7.84 10.44 -15.73
C ALA A 287 6.32 10.62 -15.73
N ALA A 288 5.62 10.01 -16.71
CA ALA A 288 4.16 10.03 -16.73
C ALA A 288 3.54 9.37 -15.48
N ILE A 289 4.05 8.20 -15.09
CA ILE A 289 3.58 7.48 -13.90
C ILE A 289 3.86 8.28 -12.62
N LEU A 290 5.03 8.91 -12.50
CA LEU A 290 5.40 9.75 -11.35
C LEU A 290 4.35 10.85 -11.09
N VAL A 291 3.78 11.41 -12.15
CA VAL A 291 2.75 12.46 -12.06
C VAL A 291 1.35 11.89 -11.96
N LEU A 292 1.00 10.95 -12.84
CA LEU A 292 -0.37 10.45 -12.96
C LEU A 292 -0.78 9.56 -11.78
N LYS A 293 0.14 8.75 -11.22
CA LYS A 293 -0.20 7.85 -10.11
C LYS A 293 -0.73 8.59 -8.89
N PRO A 294 -0.06 9.63 -8.34
CA PRO A 294 -0.60 10.39 -7.22
C PRO A 294 -1.87 11.17 -7.58
N LEU A 295 -2.00 11.72 -8.79
CA LEU A 295 -3.19 12.46 -9.21
C LEU A 295 -4.41 11.55 -9.32
N LEU A 296 -4.26 10.36 -9.90
CA LEU A 296 -5.34 9.38 -9.98
C LEU A 296 -5.73 8.84 -8.59
N THR A 297 -4.74 8.64 -7.70
CA THR A 297 -5.02 8.30 -6.29
C THR A 297 -5.84 9.40 -5.61
N ALA A 298 -5.47 10.65 -5.80
CA ALA A 298 -6.18 11.81 -5.28
C ALA A 298 -7.61 11.91 -5.84
N LEU A 299 -7.80 11.61 -7.13
CA LEU A 299 -9.09 11.61 -7.78
C LEU A 299 -10.06 10.62 -7.11
N PHE A 300 -9.63 9.37 -6.86
CA PHE A 300 -10.44 8.38 -6.17
C PHE A 300 -10.75 8.77 -4.73
N LEU A 301 -9.79 9.35 -4.00
CA LEU A 301 -10.02 9.88 -2.65
C LEU A 301 -11.05 11.02 -2.66
N ARG A 302 -10.92 11.96 -3.61
CA ARG A 302 -11.84 13.09 -3.74
C ARG A 302 -13.24 12.62 -4.10
N ALA A 303 -13.36 11.58 -4.94
CA ALA A 303 -14.62 10.93 -5.28
C ALA A 303 -15.27 10.18 -4.09
N GLY A 304 -14.60 10.12 -2.94
CA GLY A 304 -15.12 9.47 -1.73
C GLY A 304 -14.78 8.00 -1.59
N GLY A 305 -13.89 7.47 -2.42
CA GLY A 305 -13.35 6.11 -2.28
C GLY A 305 -12.52 5.95 -1.01
N ALA A 306 -12.60 4.79 -0.39
CA ALA A 306 -11.72 4.38 0.71
C ALA A 306 -10.70 3.36 0.22
N GLY A 307 -9.47 3.48 0.68
CA GLY A 307 -8.37 2.58 0.36
C GLY A 307 -7.07 3.05 0.99
N GLY A 308 -6.04 2.20 0.96
CA GLY A 308 -4.73 2.53 1.47
C GLY A 308 -3.95 3.47 0.54
N MET A 309 -2.92 4.11 1.09
CA MET A 309 -2.00 4.97 0.35
C MET A 309 -0.58 4.44 0.34
N LEU A 310 -0.35 3.30 0.97
CA LEU A 310 0.97 2.70 1.11
C LEU A 310 1.51 2.29 -0.28
N THR A 311 0.79 1.45 -1.01
CA THR A 311 1.23 1.00 -2.32
C THR A 311 1.24 2.09 -3.40
N PRO A 312 0.28 3.04 -3.47
CA PRO A 312 0.42 4.19 -4.36
C PRO A 312 1.66 5.05 -4.07
N SER A 313 2.03 5.26 -2.80
CA SER A 313 3.24 5.99 -2.45
C SER A 313 4.51 5.22 -2.83
N LEU A 314 4.53 3.89 -2.64
CA LEU A 314 5.60 3.01 -3.13
C LEU A 314 5.78 3.12 -4.64
N ALA A 315 4.69 2.99 -5.40
CA ALA A 315 4.73 3.06 -6.86
C ALA A 315 5.20 4.44 -7.37
N THR A 316 4.78 5.51 -6.69
CA THR A 316 5.25 6.88 -6.99
C THR A 316 6.75 7.01 -6.69
N GLY A 317 7.23 6.43 -5.60
CA GLY A 317 8.65 6.42 -5.24
C GLY A 317 9.48 5.59 -6.21
N ALA A 318 8.97 4.44 -6.64
CA ALA A 318 9.60 3.61 -7.65
C ALA A 318 9.74 4.34 -8.99
N ALA A 319 8.68 5.03 -9.42
CA ALA A 319 8.73 5.87 -10.62
C ALA A 319 9.76 7.01 -10.49
N ALA A 320 9.87 7.65 -9.31
CA ALA A 320 10.86 8.68 -9.06
C ALA A 320 12.30 8.14 -9.16
N GLY A 321 12.58 6.97 -8.57
CA GLY A 321 13.87 6.29 -8.69
C GLY A 321 14.19 5.91 -10.13
N SER A 322 13.18 5.39 -10.87
CA SER A 322 13.33 5.06 -12.29
C SER A 322 13.61 6.30 -13.13
N VAL A 323 12.91 7.42 -12.92
CA VAL A 323 13.18 8.68 -13.63
C VAL A 323 14.61 9.14 -13.39
N LEU A 324 15.08 9.12 -12.15
CA LEU A 324 16.44 9.56 -11.83
C LEU A 324 17.49 8.74 -12.58
N VAL A 325 17.43 7.40 -12.48
CA VAL A 325 18.45 6.54 -13.09
C VAL A 325 18.38 6.58 -14.62
N LEU A 326 17.18 6.60 -15.20
CA LEU A 326 17.02 6.67 -16.66
C LEU A 326 17.48 8.04 -17.21
N ALA A 327 17.27 9.14 -16.47
CA ALA A 327 17.78 10.46 -16.84
C ALA A 327 19.30 10.51 -16.75
N ILE A 328 19.93 9.92 -15.73
CA ILE A 328 21.39 9.80 -15.62
C ILE A 328 21.93 8.99 -16.78
N ASN A 329 21.37 7.81 -17.06
CA ASN A 329 21.78 6.95 -18.17
C ASN A 329 21.69 7.68 -19.51
N TRP A 330 20.61 8.43 -19.74
CA TRP A 330 20.44 9.24 -20.95
C TRP A 330 21.48 10.37 -21.07
N ALA A 331 21.75 11.07 -19.96
CA ALA A 331 22.66 12.22 -19.99
C ALA A 331 24.15 11.84 -20.04
N THR A 332 24.52 10.70 -19.44
CA THR A 332 25.93 10.29 -19.26
C THR A 332 26.35 9.13 -20.14
N GLY A 333 25.40 8.47 -20.83
CA GLY A 333 25.66 7.25 -21.59
C GLY A 333 25.98 6.03 -20.70
N THR A 334 25.72 6.12 -19.39
CA THR A 334 25.91 5.00 -18.46
C THR A 334 24.75 4.00 -18.54
N HIS A 335 24.97 2.77 -18.03
CA HIS A 335 23.97 1.72 -17.96
C HIS A 335 23.69 1.31 -16.51
N LEU A 336 23.34 2.28 -15.67
CA LEU A 336 22.97 2.02 -14.27
C LEU A 336 21.67 1.21 -14.20
N GLN A 337 21.60 0.29 -13.25
CA GLN A 337 20.45 -0.59 -13.09
C GLN A 337 19.23 0.12 -12.51
N VAL A 338 18.09 0.04 -13.21
CA VAL A 338 16.82 0.63 -12.82
C VAL A 338 16.22 -0.02 -11.56
N PRO A 339 16.22 -1.37 -11.39
CA PRO A 339 15.53 -2.05 -10.30
C PRO A 339 15.93 -1.59 -8.91
N ALA A 340 17.22 -1.56 -8.62
CA ALA A 340 17.73 -1.18 -7.29
C ALA A 340 17.38 0.28 -6.93
N THR A 341 17.57 1.20 -7.88
CA THR A 341 17.27 2.63 -7.69
C THR A 341 15.75 2.87 -7.57
N SER A 342 14.95 2.12 -8.33
CA SER A 342 13.49 2.17 -8.23
C SER A 342 13.00 1.74 -6.84
N LEU A 343 13.48 0.60 -6.31
CA LEU A 343 13.11 0.15 -4.97
C LEU A 343 13.64 1.08 -3.86
N ALA A 344 14.85 1.63 -4.02
CA ALA A 344 15.37 2.65 -3.10
C ALA A 344 14.48 3.90 -3.08
N GLY A 345 14.01 4.34 -4.27
CA GLY A 345 13.04 5.40 -4.42
C GLY A 345 11.71 5.10 -3.71
N ALA A 346 11.21 3.87 -3.87
CA ALA A 346 10.03 3.39 -3.16
C ALA A 346 10.21 3.45 -1.63
N ALA A 347 11.35 2.99 -1.11
CA ALA A 347 11.65 3.03 0.33
C ALA A 347 11.73 4.48 0.87
N GLY A 348 12.37 5.39 0.13
CA GLY A 348 12.49 6.80 0.52
C GLY A 348 11.14 7.51 0.58
N VAL A 349 10.31 7.40 -0.45
CA VAL A 349 8.96 8.02 -0.46
C VAL A 349 8.07 7.40 0.62
N LEU A 350 8.14 6.07 0.81
CA LEU A 350 7.40 5.40 1.87
C LEU A 350 7.82 5.89 3.26
N ALA A 351 9.12 6.08 3.51
CA ALA A 351 9.64 6.61 4.77
C ALA A 351 9.10 8.02 5.09
N VAL A 352 9.01 8.88 4.08
CA VAL A 352 8.45 10.24 4.22
C VAL A 352 6.94 10.21 4.47
N THR A 353 6.20 9.35 3.77
CA THR A 353 4.73 9.29 3.84
C THR A 353 4.25 8.61 5.12
N GLN A 354 4.93 7.56 5.58
CA GLN A 354 4.56 6.81 6.80
C GLN A 354 5.27 7.31 8.07
N GLY A 355 6.32 8.12 7.94
CA GLY A 355 7.07 8.63 9.08
C GLY A 355 7.93 7.57 9.81
N SER A 356 8.20 6.43 9.19
CA SER A 356 8.92 5.29 9.78
C SER A 356 9.96 4.74 8.81
N PRO A 357 11.20 5.28 8.81
CA PRO A 357 12.20 4.95 7.80
C PRO A 357 12.69 3.49 7.88
N ILE A 358 12.94 2.97 9.09
CA ILE A 358 13.39 1.59 9.26
C ILE A 358 12.32 0.62 8.79
N TRP A 359 11.06 0.85 9.15
CA TRP A 359 9.95 0.05 8.69
C TRP A 359 9.82 0.09 7.15
N ALA A 360 9.96 1.26 6.54
CA ALA A 360 9.87 1.41 5.09
C ALA A 360 10.97 0.62 4.36
N ALA A 361 12.22 0.68 4.85
CA ALA A 361 13.33 -0.08 4.27
C ALA A 361 13.10 -1.60 4.39
N ILE A 362 12.68 -2.08 5.57
CA ILE A 362 12.37 -3.50 5.80
C ILE A 362 11.20 -3.96 4.92
N PHE A 363 10.13 -3.15 4.83
CA PHE A 363 8.96 -3.48 4.02
C PHE A 363 9.33 -3.65 2.55
N VAL A 364 10.10 -2.73 1.96
CA VAL A 364 10.54 -2.82 0.57
C VAL A 364 11.48 -3.99 0.35
N TRP A 365 12.37 -4.25 1.30
CA TRP A 365 13.30 -5.37 1.23
C TRP A 365 12.57 -6.73 1.29
N GLU A 366 11.64 -6.92 2.22
CA GLU A 366 10.84 -8.16 2.29
C GLU A 366 9.94 -8.35 1.06
N LEU A 367 9.45 -7.24 0.48
CA LEU A 367 8.53 -7.28 -0.65
C LEU A 367 9.16 -7.89 -1.91
N ALA A 368 10.45 -7.63 -2.16
CA ALA A 368 11.19 -8.07 -3.35
C ALA A 368 12.28 -9.10 -3.04
N ARG A 369 12.65 -9.27 -1.77
CA ARG A 369 13.72 -10.17 -1.29
C ARG A 369 15.02 -10.07 -2.10
N PRO A 370 15.53 -8.86 -2.39
CA PRO A 370 16.79 -8.71 -3.10
C PRO A 370 17.98 -9.09 -2.19
N PRO A 371 19.22 -9.17 -2.72
CA PRO A 371 20.40 -9.41 -1.91
C PRO A 371 20.51 -8.47 -0.69
N LEU A 372 20.99 -8.98 0.43
CA LEU A 372 20.99 -8.27 1.73
C LEU A 372 21.70 -6.91 1.69
N TRP A 373 22.76 -6.75 0.89
CA TRP A 373 23.48 -5.49 0.77
C TRP A 373 22.60 -4.33 0.25
N LEU A 374 21.56 -4.62 -0.55
CA LEU A 374 20.59 -3.61 -1.02
C LEU A 374 19.73 -3.06 0.12
N PHE A 375 19.57 -3.83 1.20
CA PHE A 375 18.90 -3.30 2.39
C PHE A 375 19.58 -2.04 2.92
N LEU A 376 20.93 -1.98 2.90
CA LEU A 376 21.67 -0.79 3.28
C LEU A 376 21.34 0.41 2.38
N VAL A 377 21.24 0.20 1.07
CA VAL A 377 20.84 1.24 0.10
C VAL A 377 19.45 1.77 0.42
N PHE A 378 18.49 0.89 0.70
CA PHE A 378 17.13 1.28 1.06
C PHE A 378 17.09 2.03 2.39
N LEU A 379 17.88 1.58 3.37
CA LEU A 379 17.97 2.19 4.69
C LEU A 379 18.58 3.60 4.60
N VAL A 380 19.66 3.77 3.84
CA VAL A 380 20.31 5.09 3.63
C VAL A 380 19.35 6.06 2.96
N THR A 381 18.65 5.61 1.90
CA THR A 381 17.65 6.47 1.21
C THR A 381 16.49 6.82 2.13
N ALA A 382 15.93 5.85 2.84
CA ALA A 382 14.79 6.04 3.74
C ALA A 382 15.12 6.93 4.94
N CYS A 383 16.24 6.66 5.61
CA CYS A 383 16.71 7.44 6.76
C CYS A 383 17.16 8.84 6.33
N GLY A 384 17.85 8.96 5.18
CA GLY A 384 18.26 10.25 4.62
C GLY A 384 17.05 11.13 4.30
N ALA A 385 16.05 10.61 3.59
CA ALA A 385 14.83 11.35 3.27
C ALA A 385 14.05 11.77 4.53
N HIS A 386 13.92 10.86 5.51
CA HIS A 386 13.25 11.16 6.77
C HIS A 386 14.03 12.14 7.64
N GLY A 387 15.35 12.01 7.73
CA GLY A 387 16.23 12.92 8.46
C GLY A 387 16.16 14.33 7.90
N LEU A 388 16.24 14.49 6.58
CA LEU A 388 16.04 15.77 5.91
C LEU A 388 14.66 16.40 6.20
N LYS A 389 13.60 15.58 6.25
CA LYS A 389 12.25 16.03 6.64
C LYS A 389 12.22 16.59 8.07
N VAL A 390 12.87 15.92 9.01
CA VAL A 390 12.96 16.36 10.42
C VAL A 390 13.74 17.66 10.54
N LEU A 391 14.90 17.74 9.88
CA LEU A 391 15.72 18.94 9.87
C LEU A 391 14.99 20.15 9.26
N ALA A 392 14.24 19.96 8.18
CA ALA A 392 13.43 21.01 7.57
C ALA A 392 12.33 21.53 8.50
N LYS A 393 11.72 20.64 9.31
CA LYS A 393 10.71 21.04 10.31
C LYS A 393 11.28 21.77 11.52
N GLY A 394 12.47 21.37 11.99
CA GLY A 394 13.15 22.01 13.12
C GLY A 394 13.68 23.42 12.84
N ARG A 395 13.74 23.84 11.56
CA ARG A 395 14.12 25.19 11.12
C ARG A 395 12.93 26.14 10.91
N GLY A 396 11.70 25.68 11.12
CA GLY A 396 10.53 26.57 11.10
C GLY A 396 10.60 27.56 12.27
N PRO A 397 10.13 28.84 12.11
CA PRO A 397 10.17 29.82 13.18
C PRO A 397 9.43 29.26 14.41
N THR A 398 10.15 29.16 15.52
CA THR A 398 9.55 29.00 16.84
C THR A 398 8.74 30.27 17.08
N HIS A 399 7.41 30.22 16.92
CA HIS A 399 6.58 31.27 17.45
C HIS A 399 6.79 31.27 18.97
N PRO A 400 7.33 32.35 19.58
CA PRO A 400 7.26 32.49 21.01
C PRO A 400 5.77 32.61 21.37
N GLY A 401 5.33 31.72 22.28
CA GLY A 401 3.97 31.66 22.83
C GLY A 401 3.58 32.89 23.62
#